data_b45049f596e0e3d6d42774240dad3b14
#
_entry.id   b45049f596e0e3d6d42774240dad3b14
#
_cell.length_a   1.000
_cell.length_b   1.000
_cell.length_c   1.000
_cell.angle_alpha   90.00
_cell.angle_beta   90.00
_cell.angle_gamma   90.00
#
_symmetry.space_group_name_H-M   'P 1'
#
loop_
_entity.id
_entity.type
_entity.pdbx_description
1 polymer ?
#
loop_
_entity_poly.entity_id
_entity_poly.type
_entity_poly.pdbx_seq_one_letter_code
_entity_poly.pdbx_strand_id
1 'polypeptide(L)'
;RGLGDVYKRQHKALIGKGIIEGQKVILAKPQTYMNLSGESVRELVDFYKIDETTELIIIYDDISLNPGQIRIRLKGSAGGHNGIKSIIQHLGGQEFPRIKVGVGEKPVGYDLADYVLGHFTGDDKYEIENAKKRAADAAVMMICGDAEKAMNEFNRKV
;
A
#
# COMPACT_ATOMS: atom_id res chain seq x y z
N ARG A 1 -6.42 -3.85 -13.25
CA ARG A 1 -5.97 -2.93 -14.29
C ARG A 1 -4.91 -3.57 -15.19
N GLY A 2 -5.31 -4.25 -16.25
CA GLY A 2 -4.37 -4.69 -17.28
C GLY A 2 -3.32 -5.70 -16.85
N LEU A 3 -3.35 -6.15 -15.62
CA LEU A 3 -2.53 -7.26 -15.17
C LEU A 3 -3.28 -8.54 -15.48
N GLY A 4 -2.60 -9.51 -16.06
CA GLY A 4 -3.21 -10.79 -16.38
C GLY A 4 -3.74 -11.48 -15.14
N ASP A 5 -4.70 -12.37 -15.34
CA ASP A 5 -5.43 -13.06 -14.26
C ASP A 5 -4.61 -14.13 -13.53
N VAL A 6 -3.29 -14.20 -13.75
CA VAL A 6 -2.48 -15.27 -13.20
C VAL A 6 -1.87 -14.84 -11.87
N TYR A 7 -2.55 -15.20 -10.78
CA TYR A 7 -1.99 -15.05 -9.45
C TYR A 7 -1.29 -16.35 -9.06
N LYS A 8 -0.01 -16.24 -8.74
CA LYS A 8 0.77 -17.36 -8.20
C LYS A 8 1.14 -17.06 -6.75
N ARG A 9 1.15 -18.10 -5.92
CA ARG A 9 1.67 -17.97 -4.56
C ARG A 9 3.19 -18.09 -4.59
N GLN A 10 3.89 -17.00 -4.36
CA GLN A 10 5.34 -16.94 -4.28
C GLN A 10 5.72 -15.96 -3.18
N HIS A 11 6.84 -16.21 -2.51
CA HIS A 11 7.39 -15.28 -1.52
C HIS A 11 6.37 -14.90 -0.43
N LYS A 12 5.57 -15.88 0.01
CA LYS A 12 4.51 -15.68 1.02
C LYS A 12 3.48 -14.64 0.60
N ALA A 13 3.23 -14.52 -0.70
CA ALA A 13 2.32 -13.55 -1.28
C ALA A 13 1.58 -14.12 -2.48
N LEU A 14 0.46 -13.50 -2.81
CA LEU A 14 -0.19 -13.69 -4.12
C LEU A 14 0.44 -12.69 -5.08
N ILE A 15 0.92 -13.17 -6.22
CA ILE A 15 1.70 -12.38 -7.17
C ILE A 15 0.99 -12.32 -8.52
N GLY A 16 0.84 -11.11 -9.05
CA GLY A 16 0.43 -10.88 -10.44
C GLY A 16 1.51 -10.07 -11.14
N LYS A 17 1.77 -10.37 -12.41
CA LYS A 17 2.76 -9.65 -13.23
C LYS A 17 2.08 -9.05 -14.44
N GLY A 18 2.53 -7.87 -14.83
CA GLY A 18 2.00 -7.20 -16.00
C GLY A 18 2.79 -5.98 -16.39
N ILE A 19 2.23 -5.22 -17.32
CA ILE A 19 2.84 -3.99 -17.82
C ILE A 19 1.83 -2.86 -17.65
N ILE A 20 2.26 -1.78 -16.99
CA ILE A 20 1.46 -0.57 -16.80
C ILE A 20 2.25 0.58 -17.42
N GLU A 21 1.65 1.25 -18.41
CA GLU A 21 2.28 2.39 -19.11
C GLU A 21 3.71 2.06 -19.58
N GLY A 22 3.91 0.85 -20.15
CA GLY A 22 5.19 0.40 -20.64
C GLY A 22 6.18 -0.09 -19.59
N GLN A 23 5.82 -0.03 -18.32
CA GLN A 23 6.68 -0.46 -17.22
C GLN A 23 6.28 -1.86 -16.74
N LYS A 24 7.27 -2.73 -16.53
CA LYS A 24 7.02 -4.04 -15.93
C LYS A 24 6.69 -3.86 -14.46
N VAL A 25 5.56 -4.44 -14.03
CA VAL A 25 5.07 -4.29 -12.67
C VAL A 25 4.77 -5.66 -12.06
N ILE A 26 5.09 -5.80 -10.78
CA ILE A 26 4.72 -6.94 -9.97
C ILE A 26 3.76 -6.44 -8.91
N LEU A 27 2.55 -6.98 -8.92
CA LEU A 27 1.55 -6.70 -7.89
C LEU A 27 1.60 -7.83 -6.88
N ALA A 28 1.79 -7.51 -5.62
CA ALA A 28 1.91 -8.50 -4.57
C ALA A 28 0.94 -8.22 -3.43
N LYS A 29 0.26 -9.25 -2.97
CA LYS A 29 -0.56 -9.23 -1.75
C LYS A 29 0.06 -10.20 -0.75
N PRO A 30 0.81 -9.72 0.25
CA PRO A 30 1.36 -10.60 1.28
C PRO A 30 0.26 -11.42 1.95
N GLN A 31 0.56 -12.70 2.17
CA GLN A 31 -0.38 -13.64 2.79
C GLN A 31 0.07 -14.02 4.20
N THR A 32 1.04 -13.31 4.74
CA THR A 32 1.47 -13.44 6.13
C THR A 32 0.50 -12.74 7.06
N TYR A 33 0.63 -12.99 8.36
CA TYR A 33 0.00 -12.09 9.33
C TYR A 33 0.59 -10.68 9.17
N MET A 34 -0.17 -9.67 9.55
CA MET A 34 0.22 -8.26 9.36
C MET A 34 1.61 -7.96 9.95
N ASN A 35 1.87 -8.44 11.16
CA ASN A 35 3.15 -8.22 11.84
C ASN A 35 4.34 -8.98 11.20
N LEU A 36 4.09 -9.80 10.18
CA LEU A 36 5.11 -10.53 9.42
C LEU A 36 5.20 -10.07 7.97
N SER A 37 4.54 -8.97 7.61
CA SER A 37 4.54 -8.45 6.23
C SER A 37 5.94 -8.22 5.68
N GLY A 38 6.89 -7.84 6.52
CA GLY A 38 8.27 -7.60 6.11
C GLY A 38 8.97 -8.84 5.59
N GLU A 39 8.59 -10.05 6.03
CA GLU A 39 9.17 -11.28 5.52
C GLU A 39 8.87 -11.43 4.03
N SER A 40 7.61 -11.20 3.64
CA SER A 40 7.19 -11.27 2.24
C SER A 40 7.87 -10.19 1.40
N VAL A 41 7.86 -8.95 1.88
CA VAL A 41 8.45 -7.82 1.15
C VAL A 41 9.95 -8.02 0.97
N ARG A 42 10.66 -8.49 2.01
CA ARG A 42 12.10 -8.74 1.91
C ARG A 42 12.41 -9.80 0.85
N GLU A 43 11.66 -10.89 0.83
CA GLU A 43 11.85 -11.94 -0.17
C GLU A 43 11.62 -11.40 -1.60
N LEU A 44 10.59 -10.58 -1.79
CA LEU A 44 10.29 -9.98 -3.10
C LEU A 44 11.38 -9.01 -3.56
N VAL A 45 11.83 -8.14 -2.66
CA VAL A 45 12.90 -7.19 -2.97
C VAL A 45 14.17 -7.91 -3.37
N ASP A 46 14.55 -8.94 -2.64
CA ASP A 46 15.76 -9.70 -2.91
C ASP A 46 15.64 -10.53 -4.21
N PHE A 47 14.53 -11.19 -4.40
CA PHE A 47 14.33 -12.05 -5.57
C PHE A 47 14.32 -11.26 -6.87
N TYR A 48 13.59 -10.16 -6.91
CA TYR A 48 13.48 -9.32 -8.12
C TYR A 48 14.58 -8.27 -8.19
N LYS A 49 15.45 -8.19 -7.18
CA LYS A 49 16.60 -7.26 -7.14
C LYS A 49 16.18 -5.83 -7.40
N ILE A 50 15.12 -5.39 -6.72
CA ILE A 50 14.61 -4.04 -6.88
C ILE A 50 15.25 -3.09 -5.87
N ASP A 51 15.30 -1.81 -6.24
CA ASP A 51 15.69 -0.73 -5.34
C ASP A 51 14.46 -0.28 -4.56
N GLU A 52 14.43 -0.52 -3.26
CA GLU A 52 13.29 -0.20 -2.40
C GLU A 52 12.99 1.29 -2.32
N THR A 53 13.97 2.14 -2.61
CA THR A 53 13.77 3.60 -2.55
C THR A 53 13.07 4.16 -3.79
N THR A 54 13.18 3.49 -4.93
CA THR A 54 12.64 3.98 -6.21
C THR A 54 11.73 3.00 -6.94
N GLU A 55 11.77 1.72 -6.60
CA GLU A 55 11.07 0.68 -7.34
C GLU A 55 10.04 -0.09 -6.53
N LEU A 56 9.81 0.32 -5.28
CA LEU A 56 8.85 -0.30 -4.38
C LEU A 56 7.79 0.72 -3.99
N ILE A 57 6.53 0.32 -4.02
CA ILE A 57 5.42 1.12 -3.48
C ILE A 57 4.62 0.21 -2.54
N ILE A 58 4.50 0.62 -1.29
CA ILE A 58 3.66 -0.07 -0.31
C ILE A 58 2.35 0.69 -0.19
N ILE A 59 1.23 -0.01 -0.41
CA ILE A 59 -0.11 0.57 -0.27
C ILE A 59 -0.77 -0.08 0.93
N TYR A 60 -1.22 0.73 1.87
CA TYR A 60 -1.80 0.21 3.12
C TYR A 60 -2.85 1.16 3.69
N ASP A 61 -3.72 0.62 4.53
CA ASP A 61 -4.77 1.38 5.21
C ASP A 61 -4.21 2.12 6.42
N ASP A 62 -4.74 3.34 6.64
CA ASP A 62 -4.31 4.21 7.73
C ASP A 62 -5.52 4.74 8.49
N ILE A 63 -5.57 4.42 9.79
CA ILE A 63 -6.67 4.83 10.66
C ILE A 63 -6.60 6.31 11.04
N SER A 64 -5.46 6.95 10.85
CA SER A 64 -5.30 8.38 11.18
C SER A 64 -5.77 9.31 10.07
N LEU A 65 -6.10 8.77 8.91
CA LEU A 65 -6.68 9.52 7.79
C LEU A 65 -8.16 9.23 7.67
N ASN A 66 -8.93 10.26 7.32
CA ASN A 66 -10.38 10.10 7.12
C ASN A 66 -10.67 9.21 5.91
N PRO A 67 -11.81 8.48 5.92
CA PRO A 67 -12.24 7.74 4.74
C PRO A 67 -12.31 8.66 3.51
N GLY A 68 -11.80 8.18 2.38
CA GLY A 68 -11.73 8.96 1.14
C GLY A 68 -10.44 9.72 0.93
N GLN A 69 -9.65 9.90 1.97
CA GLN A 69 -8.37 10.60 1.89
C GLN A 69 -7.24 9.62 1.61
N ILE A 70 -6.28 10.02 0.78
CA ILE A 70 -5.03 9.26 0.62
C ILE A 70 -3.84 10.18 0.92
N ARG A 71 -2.72 9.57 1.23
CA ARG A 71 -1.49 10.30 1.52
C ARG A 71 -0.30 9.53 0.94
N ILE A 72 0.50 10.21 0.15
CA ILE A 72 1.71 9.66 -0.45
C ILE A 72 2.92 10.19 0.31
N ARG A 73 3.82 9.29 0.69
CA ARG A 73 5.10 9.64 1.33
C ARG A 73 6.20 8.82 0.67
N LEU A 74 7.38 9.39 0.53
CA LEU A 74 8.56 8.69 0.01
C LEU A 74 9.39 8.06 1.13
N LYS A 75 9.16 8.47 2.37
CA LYS A 75 9.81 7.95 3.56
C LYS A 75 8.96 8.24 4.79
N GLY A 76 9.24 7.59 5.87
CA GLY A 76 8.59 7.87 7.15
C GLY A 76 8.52 6.69 8.08
N SER A 77 8.12 6.95 9.33
CA SER A 77 7.96 5.94 10.37
C SER A 77 6.69 5.11 10.15
N ALA A 78 6.54 4.06 10.95
CA ALA A 78 5.39 3.17 10.88
C ALA A 78 4.09 3.79 11.42
N GLY A 79 4.19 4.80 12.30
CA GLY A 79 3.01 5.43 12.88
C GLY A 79 2.08 4.47 13.62
N GLY A 80 2.62 3.38 14.19
CA GLY A 80 1.83 2.38 14.88
C GLY A 80 1.32 1.23 14.00
N HIS A 81 1.50 1.29 12.69
CA HIS A 81 1.07 0.23 11.78
C HIS A 81 2.02 -0.97 11.85
N ASN A 82 1.52 -2.13 12.29
CA ASN A 82 2.34 -3.31 12.51
C ASN A 82 2.99 -3.86 11.24
N GLY A 83 2.28 -3.82 10.12
CA GLY A 83 2.84 -4.24 8.83
C GLY A 83 4.01 -3.39 8.41
N ILE A 84 3.90 -2.07 8.57
CA ILE A 84 4.98 -1.14 8.22
C ILE A 84 6.16 -1.29 9.17
N LYS A 85 5.92 -1.51 10.46
CA LYS A 85 7.00 -1.83 11.41
C LYS A 85 7.81 -3.04 10.95
N SER A 86 7.11 -4.10 10.53
CA SER A 86 7.75 -5.32 10.04
C SER A 86 8.56 -5.05 8.78
N ILE A 87 8.02 -4.28 7.84
CA ILE A 87 8.71 -3.94 6.59
C ILE A 87 9.98 -3.12 6.89
N ILE A 88 9.88 -2.10 7.74
CA ILE A 88 11.03 -1.29 8.14
C ILE A 88 12.12 -2.17 8.75
N GLN A 89 11.73 -3.07 9.65
CA GLN A 89 12.67 -3.97 10.31
C GLN A 89 13.40 -4.88 9.32
N HIS A 90 12.68 -5.45 8.36
CA HIS A 90 13.25 -6.38 7.39
C HIS A 90 14.06 -5.70 6.29
N LEU A 91 13.67 -4.51 5.87
CA LEU A 91 14.42 -3.75 4.87
C LEU A 91 15.58 -2.97 5.47
N GLY A 92 15.58 -2.75 6.78
CA GLY A 92 16.63 -2.00 7.45
C GLY A 92 16.54 -0.49 7.31
N GLY A 93 15.37 0.04 6.89
CA GLY A 93 15.22 1.49 6.74
C GLY A 93 13.80 1.91 6.42
N GLN A 94 13.56 3.21 6.47
CA GLN A 94 12.24 3.82 6.29
C GLN A 94 12.09 4.49 4.91
N GLU A 95 13.11 4.43 4.07
CA GLU A 95 13.13 5.14 2.79
C GLU A 95 12.55 4.29 1.67
N PHE A 96 11.25 4.08 1.70
CA PHE A 96 10.52 3.45 0.61
C PHE A 96 9.20 4.21 0.37
N PRO A 97 8.79 4.36 -0.91
CA PRO A 97 7.53 5.02 -1.23
C PRO A 97 6.32 4.26 -0.70
N ARG A 98 5.34 4.99 -0.22
CA ARG A 98 4.10 4.42 0.31
C ARG A 98 2.89 5.29 0.00
N ILE A 99 1.76 4.64 -0.15
CA ILE A 99 0.46 5.29 -0.31
C ILE A 99 -0.42 4.83 0.84
N LYS A 100 -0.84 5.77 1.67
CA LYS A 100 -1.74 5.52 2.78
C LYS A 100 -3.18 5.73 2.31
N VAL A 101 -4.04 4.77 2.59
CA VAL A 101 -5.47 4.85 2.26
C VAL A 101 -6.24 5.07 3.55
N GLY A 102 -6.92 6.20 3.69
CA GLY A 102 -7.66 6.53 4.89
C GLY A 102 -8.87 5.62 5.10
N VAL A 103 -8.98 5.07 6.30
CA VAL A 103 -10.11 4.23 6.71
C VAL A 103 -10.80 4.78 7.96
N GLY A 104 -10.25 5.84 8.55
CA GLY A 104 -10.79 6.48 9.74
C GLY A 104 -10.40 5.80 11.03
N GLU A 105 -10.64 6.47 12.14
CA GLU A 105 -10.32 5.95 13.46
C GLU A 105 -11.21 4.75 13.79
N LYS A 106 -10.63 3.77 14.49
CA LYS A 106 -11.42 2.61 14.92
C LYS A 106 -12.43 3.01 15.97
N PRO A 107 -13.67 2.48 15.93
CA PRO A 107 -14.64 2.69 16.97
C PRO A 107 -14.16 2.18 18.33
N VAL A 108 -14.63 2.82 19.42
CA VAL A 108 -14.30 2.40 20.77
C VAL A 108 -14.75 0.95 21.00
N GLY A 109 -13.85 0.13 21.56
CA GLY A 109 -14.13 -1.29 21.85
C GLY A 109 -13.78 -2.26 20.75
N TYR A 110 -13.34 -1.79 19.58
CA TYR A 110 -12.87 -2.64 18.48
C TYR A 110 -11.36 -2.74 18.49
N ASP A 111 -10.84 -3.92 18.22
CA ASP A 111 -9.45 -4.10 17.82
C ASP A 111 -9.19 -3.44 16.49
N LEU A 112 -7.95 -3.02 16.25
CA LEU A 112 -7.57 -2.42 14.99
C LEU A 112 -7.80 -3.38 13.80
N ALA A 113 -7.43 -4.66 13.96
CA ALA A 113 -7.64 -5.66 12.92
C ALA A 113 -9.13 -5.84 12.61
N ASP A 114 -9.98 -5.90 13.63
CA ASP A 114 -11.42 -6.03 13.45
C ASP A 114 -12.02 -4.83 12.72
N TYR A 115 -11.56 -3.62 13.04
CA TYR A 115 -12.02 -2.42 12.37
C TYR A 115 -11.62 -2.41 10.89
N VAL A 116 -10.35 -2.71 10.59
CA VAL A 116 -9.82 -2.67 9.22
C VAL A 116 -10.39 -3.80 8.36
N LEU A 117 -10.58 -4.99 8.96
CA LEU A 117 -11.13 -6.16 8.27
C LEU A 117 -12.65 -6.21 8.31
N GLY A 118 -13.28 -5.36 9.12
CA GLY A 118 -14.72 -5.30 9.26
C GLY A 118 -15.42 -4.74 8.03
N HIS A 119 -16.73 -4.74 8.08
CA HIS A 119 -17.55 -4.19 7.00
C HIS A 119 -17.79 -2.70 7.23
N PHE A 120 -17.38 -1.88 6.29
CA PHE A 120 -17.75 -0.48 6.24
C PHE A 120 -19.14 -0.37 5.63
N THR A 121 -19.97 0.50 6.18
CA THR A 121 -21.35 0.68 5.71
C THR A 121 -21.59 2.13 5.27
N GLY A 122 -22.56 2.32 4.38
CA GLY A 122 -23.00 3.64 3.96
C GLY A 122 -21.92 4.47 3.25
N ASP A 123 -21.82 5.72 3.66
CA ASP A 123 -20.92 6.68 3.02
C ASP A 123 -19.44 6.34 3.18
N ASP A 124 -19.06 5.71 4.30
CA ASP A 124 -17.66 5.32 4.53
C ASP A 124 -17.20 4.28 3.51
N LYS A 125 -18.04 3.33 3.17
CA LYS A 125 -17.72 2.32 2.16
C LYS A 125 -17.49 2.98 0.80
N TYR A 126 -18.34 3.92 0.42
CA TYR A 126 -18.21 4.66 -0.81
C TYR A 126 -16.91 5.46 -0.85
N GLU A 127 -16.61 6.18 0.23
CA GLU A 127 -15.40 7.00 0.33
C GLU A 127 -14.13 6.14 0.29
N ILE A 128 -14.13 4.99 0.93
CA ILE A 128 -12.97 4.08 0.92
C ILE A 128 -12.77 3.49 -0.48
N GLU A 129 -13.84 3.11 -1.18
CA GLU A 129 -13.72 2.62 -2.56
C GLU A 129 -13.18 3.70 -3.50
N ASN A 130 -13.60 4.96 -3.33
CA ASN A 130 -13.04 6.08 -4.07
C ASN A 130 -11.56 6.30 -3.75
N ALA A 131 -11.17 6.19 -2.48
CA ALA A 131 -9.79 6.32 -2.07
C ALA A 131 -8.92 5.23 -2.70
N LYS A 132 -9.41 4.00 -2.79
CA LYS A 132 -8.72 2.90 -3.45
C LYS A 132 -8.46 3.20 -4.92
N LYS A 133 -9.44 3.76 -5.63
CA LYS A 133 -9.28 4.15 -7.04
C LYS A 133 -8.24 5.24 -7.18
N ARG A 134 -8.29 6.24 -6.33
CA ARG A 134 -7.32 7.34 -6.33
C ARG A 134 -5.91 6.83 -6.00
N ALA A 135 -5.80 5.90 -5.07
CA ALA A 135 -4.52 5.28 -4.75
C ALA A 135 -3.95 4.51 -5.95
N ALA A 136 -4.80 3.81 -6.70
CA ALA A 136 -4.37 3.12 -7.92
C ALA A 136 -3.87 4.12 -8.97
N ASP A 137 -4.57 5.23 -9.17
CA ASP A 137 -4.15 6.28 -10.10
C ASP A 137 -2.83 6.92 -9.67
N ALA A 138 -2.67 7.18 -8.37
CA ALA A 138 -1.44 7.71 -7.82
C ALA A 138 -0.27 6.74 -8.03
N ALA A 139 -0.50 5.43 -7.83
CA ALA A 139 0.51 4.42 -8.05
C ALA A 139 0.98 4.40 -9.50
N VAL A 140 0.06 4.51 -10.45
CA VAL A 140 0.40 4.58 -11.88
C VAL A 140 1.30 5.78 -12.17
N MET A 141 0.97 6.96 -11.64
CA MET A 141 1.80 8.16 -11.79
C MET A 141 3.20 7.94 -11.22
N MET A 142 3.29 7.31 -10.04
CA MET A 142 4.59 7.03 -9.41
C MET A 142 5.40 6.02 -10.21
N ILE A 143 4.76 5.00 -10.78
CA ILE A 143 5.41 4.02 -11.65
C ILE A 143 6.00 4.70 -12.89
N CYS A 144 5.33 5.73 -13.40
CA CYS A 144 5.81 6.51 -14.55
C CYS A 144 6.89 7.52 -14.20
N GLY A 145 7.32 7.59 -12.94
CA GLY A 145 8.38 8.51 -12.50
C GLY A 145 7.88 9.88 -12.03
N ASP A 146 6.57 10.07 -11.89
CA ASP A 146 5.95 11.35 -11.54
C ASP A 146 5.51 11.41 -10.07
N ALA A 147 6.35 10.91 -9.16
CA ALA A 147 6.02 10.84 -7.73
C ALA A 147 5.69 12.23 -7.13
N GLU A 148 6.46 13.25 -7.50
CA GLU A 148 6.22 14.62 -7.00
C GLU A 148 4.87 15.16 -7.48
N LYS A 149 4.54 14.95 -8.75
CA LYS A 149 3.23 15.34 -9.29
C LYS A 149 2.11 14.58 -8.60
N ALA A 150 2.29 13.29 -8.35
CA ALA A 150 1.32 12.49 -7.62
C ALA A 150 1.08 13.04 -6.21
N MET A 151 2.15 13.40 -5.49
CA MET A 151 2.02 14.00 -4.16
C MET A 151 1.27 15.32 -4.20
N ASN A 152 1.57 16.17 -5.18
CA ASN A 152 0.89 17.47 -5.33
C ASN A 152 -0.60 17.31 -5.62
N GLU A 153 -0.96 16.31 -6.41
CA GLU A 153 -2.34 16.09 -6.81
C GLU A 153 -3.16 15.36 -5.74
N PHE A 154 -2.62 14.31 -5.14
CA PHE A 154 -3.38 13.41 -4.28
C PHE A 154 -3.24 13.67 -2.79
N ASN A 155 -2.26 14.44 -2.33
CA ASN A 155 -2.11 14.78 -0.90
C ASN A 155 -3.05 15.88 -0.44
N ARG A 156 -3.85 16.44 -1.33
CA ARG A 156 -4.84 17.46 -0.97
C ARG A 156 -5.95 16.84 -0.13
N LYS A 157 -6.46 17.63 0.80
CA LYS A 157 -7.69 17.25 1.51
C LYS A 157 -8.87 17.24 0.53
N VAL A 158 -9.63 16.22 0.64
CA VAL A 158 -10.86 16.06 -0.16
C VAL A 158 -12.04 16.64 0.61
#